data_111868beffbae667c77fe7952529f1ff
#
_entry.id   111868beffbae667c77fe7952529f1ff
#
_cell.length_a   1.000
_cell.length_b   1.000
_cell.length_c   1.000
_cell.angle_alpha   90.00
_cell.angle_beta   90.00
_cell.angle_gamma   90.00
#
_symmetry.space_group_name_H-M   'P 1'
#
loop_
_entity.id
_entity.type
_entity.pdbx_description
1 polymer ?
#
loop_
_entity_poly.entity_id
_entity_poly.type
_entity_poly.pdbx_seq_one_letter_code
_entity_poly.pdbx_strand_id
1 'polypeptide(L)'
;SLEAGLNVLADKPMVIGTDGFTVLKGAFETAKVNDLLLYDIMTERFEISTMLQKEFSMIPEVFGTLVNGTPDNPAVTKESVHHFYKYVSGSVLTRPAWFMDVTQAGEGVVDVTTHLVDLVQWECFPEQTLDYTKDIELISATRSATDMTRSEFAAITKVDNFPDYLKGAIVKDSILRVYCNGEINYKLRGIH
;
A
#
# COMPACT_ATOMS: atom_id res chain seq x y z
N SER A 1 2.78 16.40 16.35
CA SER A 1 3.70 15.57 17.15
C SER A 1 5.15 16.06 17.03
N LEU A 2 5.73 16.15 15.83
CA LEU A 2 7.13 16.58 15.63
C LEU A 2 7.40 18.01 16.14
N GLU A 3 6.49 18.97 15.89
CA GLU A 3 6.59 20.32 16.41
C GLU A 3 6.53 20.39 17.94
N ALA A 4 5.97 19.37 18.57
CA ALA A 4 5.92 19.23 20.03
C ALA A 4 7.13 18.45 20.59
N GLY A 5 8.15 18.18 19.78
CA GLY A 5 9.37 17.47 20.19
C GLY A 5 9.20 15.96 20.40
N LEU A 6 8.21 15.34 19.75
CA LEU A 6 7.94 13.91 19.89
C LEU A 6 8.45 13.14 18.66
N ASN A 7 9.09 12.01 18.91
CA ASN A 7 9.34 11.01 17.86
C ASN A 7 8.03 10.43 17.34
N VAL A 8 7.99 10.07 16.05
CA VAL A 8 6.81 9.54 15.39
C VAL A 8 7.12 8.21 14.71
N LEU A 9 6.31 7.20 15.01
CA LEU A 9 6.23 5.94 14.28
C LEU A 9 4.83 5.89 13.66
N ALA A 10 4.76 6.07 12.34
CA ALA A 10 3.51 6.21 11.61
C ALA A 10 3.12 4.91 10.90
N ASP A 11 1.86 4.54 11.00
CA ASP A 11 1.32 3.45 10.17
C ASP A 11 1.24 3.89 8.70
N LYS A 12 1.32 2.95 7.81
CA LYS A 12 1.16 3.17 6.37
C LYS A 12 -0.35 3.29 5.99
N PRO A 13 -0.69 4.02 4.96
CA PRO A 13 0.15 4.96 4.23
C PRO A 13 0.29 6.28 5.01
N MET A 14 1.46 6.86 5.00
CA MET A 14 1.67 8.17 5.65
C MET A 14 0.87 9.29 4.97
N VAL A 15 0.61 9.16 3.67
CA VAL A 15 -0.25 10.06 2.87
C VAL A 15 -1.02 9.24 1.84
N ILE A 16 -2.22 9.69 1.49
CA ILE A 16 -3.13 8.99 0.57
C ILE A 16 -3.28 9.65 -0.79
N GLY A 17 -2.71 10.81 -0.99
CA GLY A 17 -2.79 11.57 -2.23
C GLY A 17 -1.52 12.38 -2.50
N THR A 18 -1.35 12.81 -3.73
CA THR A 18 -0.15 13.55 -4.19
C THR A 18 0.01 14.91 -3.52
N ASP A 19 -1.07 15.55 -3.13
CA ASP A 19 -1.10 16.81 -2.36
C ASP A 19 -0.50 16.65 -0.96
N GLY A 20 -0.70 15.51 -0.31
CA GLY A 20 -0.10 15.18 0.98
C GLY A 20 1.42 15.02 0.95
N PHE A 21 2.02 14.77 -0.22
CA PHE A 21 3.44 14.51 -0.34
C PHE A 21 4.33 15.69 0.05
N THR A 22 3.89 16.91 -0.25
CA THR A 22 4.60 18.14 0.18
C THR A 22 4.59 18.28 1.70
N VAL A 23 3.46 17.96 2.33
CA VAL A 23 3.33 17.97 3.80
C VAL A 23 4.24 16.93 4.43
N LEU A 24 4.29 15.71 3.83
CA LEU A 24 5.17 14.64 4.31
C LEU A 24 6.66 15.04 4.23
N LYS A 25 7.10 15.64 3.12
CA LYS A 25 8.47 16.18 3.02
C LYS A 25 8.77 17.20 4.13
N GLY A 26 7.86 18.12 4.37
CA GLY A 26 7.99 19.10 5.46
C GLY A 26 8.08 18.44 6.84
N ALA A 27 7.36 17.33 7.05
CA ALA A 27 7.44 16.57 8.30
C ALA A 27 8.83 15.93 8.49
N PHE A 28 9.43 15.35 7.44
CA PHE A 28 10.81 14.82 7.49
C PHE A 28 11.85 15.92 7.77
N GLU A 29 11.71 17.09 7.15
CA GLU A 29 12.60 18.23 7.44
C GLU A 29 12.44 18.71 8.88
N THR A 30 11.21 18.78 9.39
CA THR A 30 10.94 19.14 10.80
C THR A 30 11.59 18.14 11.76
N ALA A 31 11.46 16.85 11.48
CA ALA A 31 12.10 15.79 12.27
C ALA A 31 13.62 15.96 12.30
N LYS A 32 14.21 16.15 11.11
CA LYS A 32 15.66 16.33 10.97
C LYS A 32 16.20 17.56 11.72
N VAL A 33 15.51 18.71 11.60
CA VAL A 33 15.92 19.95 12.28
C VAL A 33 15.85 19.84 13.80
N ASN A 34 14.88 19.10 14.30
CA ASN A 34 14.66 18.92 15.74
C ASN A 34 15.35 17.66 16.32
N ASP A 35 16.18 16.95 15.54
CA ASP A 35 16.83 15.69 15.92
C ASP A 35 15.82 14.64 16.42
N LEU A 36 14.72 14.48 15.70
CA LEU A 36 13.62 13.57 16.00
C LEU A 36 13.56 12.46 14.98
N LEU A 37 12.99 11.31 15.39
CA LEU A 37 12.73 10.19 14.53
C LEU A 37 11.34 10.28 13.92
N LEU A 38 11.25 10.07 12.61
CA LEU A 38 10.03 9.86 11.86
C LEU A 38 10.19 8.63 10.99
N TYR A 39 9.51 7.55 11.34
CA TYR A 39 9.56 6.27 10.63
C TYR A 39 8.17 5.77 10.28
N ASP A 40 8.09 5.01 9.20
CA ASP A 40 6.93 4.19 8.86
C ASP A 40 6.95 2.84 9.60
N ILE A 41 5.76 2.22 9.72
CA ILE A 41 5.59 0.86 10.24
C ILE A 41 5.30 -0.06 9.05
N MET A 42 6.35 -0.55 8.40
CA MET A 42 6.23 -1.56 7.33
C MET A 42 6.33 -2.97 7.95
N THR A 43 5.25 -3.38 8.61
CA THR A 43 5.21 -4.61 9.42
C THR A 43 5.43 -5.88 8.62
N GLU A 44 5.03 -5.91 7.34
CA GLU A 44 5.16 -7.10 6.50
C GLU A 44 6.62 -7.48 6.22
N ARG A 45 7.56 -6.56 6.31
CA ARG A 45 9.00 -6.87 6.24
C ARG A 45 9.46 -7.85 7.33
N PHE A 46 8.80 -7.84 8.48
CA PHE A 46 9.17 -8.59 9.68
C PHE A 46 8.33 -9.85 9.89
N GLU A 47 7.46 -10.16 8.94
CA GLU A 47 6.75 -11.42 8.91
C GLU A 47 7.74 -12.52 8.50
N ILE A 48 7.72 -13.65 9.23
CA ILE A 48 8.76 -14.69 9.10
C ILE A 48 8.90 -15.25 7.67
N SER A 49 7.81 -15.43 6.96
CA SER A 49 7.85 -15.94 5.58
C SER A 49 8.46 -14.90 4.63
N THR A 50 8.19 -13.63 4.84
CA THR A 50 8.76 -12.52 4.05
C THR A 50 10.27 -12.38 4.31
N MET A 51 10.68 -12.48 5.57
CA MET A 51 12.11 -12.49 5.92
C MET A 51 12.84 -13.66 5.28
N LEU A 52 12.26 -14.87 5.34
CA LEU A 52 12.85 -16.05 4.70
C LEU A 52 12.88 -15.91 3.17
N GLN A 53 11.84 -15.37 2.56
CA GLN A 53 11.82 -15.09 1.11
C GLN A 53 12.97 -14.17 0.71
N LYS A 54 13.19 -13.08 1.44
CA LYS A 54 14.32 -12.18 1.22
C LYS A 54 15.66 -12.90 1.33
N GLU A 55 15.90 -13.63 2.42
CA GLU A 55 17.15 -14.35 2.61
C GLU A 55 17.41 -15.37 1.51
N PHE A 56 16.38 -16.13 1.10
CA PHE A 56 16.51 -17.10 0.00
C PHE A 56 16.74 -16.42 -1.35
N SER A 57 16.11 -15.28 -1.62
CA SER A 57 16.29 -14.54 -2.87
C SER A 57 17.73 -14.04 -3.04
N MET A 58 18.49 -13.92 -1.94
CA MET A 58 19.90 -13.53 -1.95
C MET A 58 20.86 -14.71 -2.17
N ILE A 59 20.35 -15.94 -2.31
CA ILE A 59 21.15 -17.15 -2.53
C ILE A 59 21.03 -17.55 -4.02
N PRO A 60 22.08 -17.34 -4.85
CA PRO A 60 22.01 -17.60 -6.30
C PRO A 60 21.69 -19.06 -6.64
N GLU A 61 22.09 -20.01 -5.80
CA GLU A 61 21.81 -21.45 -5.98
C GLU A 61 20.32 -21.77 -5.82
N VAL A 62 19.53 -20.91 -5.19
CA VAL A 62 18.08 -21.10 -4.97
C VAL A 62 17.29 -20.38 -6.04
N PHE A 63 17.54 -19.07 -6.24
CA PHE A 63 16.75 -18.20 -7.11
C PHE A 63 17.50 -17.69 -8.34
N GLY A 64 18.78 -17.99 -8.47
CA GLY A 64 19.62 -17.41 -9.52
C GLY A 64 20.00 -15.97 -9.19
N THR A 65 20.31 -15.22 -10.24
CA THR A 65 20.63 -13.79 -10.15
C THR A 65 19.50 -12.95 -10.71
N LEU A 66 19.28 -11.78 -10.13
CA LEU A 66 18.26 -10.84 -10.59
C LEU A 66 18.58 -10.42 -12.04
N VAL A 67 17.61 -10.59 -12.93
CA VAL A 67 17.69 -10.22 -14.35
C VAL A 67 16.93 -8.92 -14.61
N ASN A 68 17.10 -8.33 -15.80
CA ASN A 68 16.42 -7.06 -16.08
C ASN A 68 14.90 -7.22 -16.34
N GLY A 69 14.50 -8.37 -16.88
CA GLY A 69 13.12 -8.57 -17.30
C GLY A 69 12.67 -7.69 -18.46
N THR A 70 11.39 -7.76 -18.78
CA THR A 70 10.69 -6.92 -19.78
C THR A 70 9.27 -6.63 -19.28
N PRO A 71 8.53 -5.67 -19.84
CA PRO A 71 7.14 -5.43 -19.45
C PRO A 71 6.24 -6.68 -19.58
N ASP A 72 6.46 -7.50 -20.61
CA ASP A 72 5.68 -8.73 -20.86
C ASP A 72 6.18 -9.94 -20.05
N ASN A 73 7.40 -9.84 -19.53
CA ASN A 73 8.02 -10.89 -18.71
C ASN A 73 8.90 -10.23 -17.63
N PRO A 74 8.30 -9.62 -16.62
CA PRO A 74 9.03 -8.91 -15.59
C PRO A 74 9.89 -9.86 -14.76
N ALA A 75 11.03 -9.36 -14.29
CA ALA A 75 11.93 -10.13 -13.43
C ALA A 75 11.32 -10.38 -12.04
N VAL A 76 10.50 -9.45 -11.58
CA VAL A 76 9.85 -9.52 -10.27
C VAL A 76 8.37 -9.21 -10.41
N THR A 77 7.53 -10.05 -9.81
CA THR A 77 6.10 -9.82 -9.66
C THR A 77 5.69 -9.99 -8.20
N LYS A 78 4.86 -9.10 -7.71
CA LYS A 78 4.20 -9.22 -6.41
C LYS A 78 2.71 -9.04 -6.61
N GLU A 79 1.93 -9.95 -6.09
CA GLU A 79 0.48 -9.91 -6.16
C GLU A 79 -0.11 -10.13 -4.76
N SER A 80 -1.18 -9.42 -4.46
CA SER A 80 -1.97 -9.62 -3.26
C SER A 80 -3.44 -9.57 -3.58
N VAL A 81 -4.21 -10.48 -3.01
CA VAL A 81 -5.67 -10.46 -3.04
C VAL A 81 -6.15 -10.12 -1.63
N HIS A 82 -6.70 -8.92 -1.47
CA HIS A 82 -7.15 -8.41 -0.19
C HIS A 82 -8.67 -8.27 -0.15
N HIS A 83 -9.32 -9.26 0.45
CA HIS A 83 -10.78 -9.29 0.51
C HIS A 83 -11.35 -8.33 1.57
N PHE A 84 -12.43 -7.62 1.23
CA PHE A 84 -13.19 -6.84 2.21
C PHE A 84 -13.82 -7.72 3.28
N TYR A 85 -14.32 -8.88 2.87
CA TYR A 85 -14.90 -9.88 3.77
C TYR A 85 -13.97 -11.08 3.89
N LYS A 86 -13.45 -11.32 5.07
CA LYS A 86 -12.56 -12.46 5.36
C LYS A 86 -12.63 -12.88 6.81
N TYR A 87 -12.20 -14.11 7.08
CA TYR A 87 -12.00 -14.60 8.44
C TYR A 87 -10.56 -14.35 8.87
N VAL A 88 -10.40 -13.86 10.09
CA VAL A 88 -9.11 -13.66 10.74
C VAL A 88 -9.18 -14.30 12.12
N SER A 89 -8.28 -15.22 12.41
CA SER A 89 -8.25 -15.96 13.69
C SER A 89 -9.59 -16.60 14.05
N GLY A 90 -10.30 -17.16 13.06
CA GLY A 90 -11.59 -17.85 13.25
C GLY A 90 -12.81 -16.94 13.37
N SER A 91 -12.65 -15.62 13.28
CA SER A 91 -13.75 -14.66 13.34
C SER A 91 -13.84 -13.82 12.07
N VAL A 92 -15.05 -13.40 11.72
CA VAL A 92 -15.26 -12.47 10.59
C VAL A 92 -14.62 -11.12 10.93
N LEU A 93 -13.73 -10.65 10.08
CA LEU A 93 -13.16 -9.31 10.20
C LEU A 93 -14.25 -8.27 9.87
N THR A 94 -14.58 -7.44 10.84
CA THR A 94 -15.47 -6.29 10.63
C THR A 94 -14.64 -5.07 10.26
N ARG A 95 -14.95 -4.45 9.11
CA ARG A 95 -14.34 -3.19 8.69
C ARG A 95 -15.19 -2.02 9.19
N PRO A 96 -14.62 -0.96 9.73
CA PRO A 96 -15.39 0.24 10.01
C PRO A 96 -15.92 0.85 8.70
N ALA A 97 -17.10 1.46 8.73
CA ALA A 97 -17.72 2.00 7.51
C ALA A 97 -16.85 3.06 6.79
N TRP A 98 -16.07 3.85 7.53
CA TRP A 98 -15.16 4.84 6.96
C TRP A 98 -14.03 4.23 6.13
N PHE A 99 -13.71 2.95 6.31
CA PHE A 99 -12.72 2.24 5.49
C PHE A 99 -13.10 2.20 4.00
N MET A 100 -14.40 2.33 3.70
CA MET A 100 -14.91 2.38 2.33
C MET A 100 -14.84 3.79 1.73
N ASP A 101 -14.46 4.79 2.51
CA ASP A 101 -14.25 6.15 2.04
C ASP A 101 -12.79 6.32 1.63
N VAL A 102 -12.54 6.24 0.32
CA VAL A 102 -11.19 6.38 -0.25
C VAL A 102 -10.58 7.77 0.00
N THR A 103 -11.38 8.76 0.37
CA THR A 103 -10.86 10.09 0.75
C THR A 103 -10.26 10.11 2.16
N GLN A 104 -10.58 9.09 2.97
CA GLN A 104 -10.03 8.91 4.32
C GLN A 104 -9.02 7.76 4.38
N ALA A 105 -9.36 6.62 3.80
CA ALA A 105 -8.54 5.41 3.86
C ALA A 105 -7.48 5.32 2.74
N GLY A 106 -7.68 6.08 1.66
CA GLY A 106 -6.98 5.86 0.40
C GLY A 106 -7.63 4.77 -0.45
N GLU A 107 -7.31 4.74 -1.72
CA GLU A 107 -7.70 3.65 -2.62
C GLU A 107 -6.93 2.37 -2.27
N GLY A 108 -7.40 1.20 -2.71
CA GLY A 108 -6.71 -0.07 -2.45
C GLY A 108 -5.26 -0.12 -2.95
N VAL A 109 -4.95 0.61 -4.03
CA VAL A 109 -3.57 0.80 -4.51
C VAL A 109 -2.70 1.50 -3.46
N VAL A 110 -3.27 2.42 -2.68
CA VAL A 110 -2.54 3.12 -1.61
C VAL A 110 -2.46 2.27 -0.35
N ASP A 111 -3.55 1.59 0.02
CA ASP A 111 -3.60 0.79 1.24
C ASP A 111 -2.78 -0.50 1.14
N VAL A 112 -2.94 -1.27 0.06
CA VAL A 112 -2.36 -2.62 -0.08
C VAL A 112 -1.08 -2.60 -0.92
N THR A 113 -1.08 -1.92 -2.07
CA THR A 113 0.06 -1.95 -2.99
C THR A 113 1.30 -1.26 -2.41
N THR A 114 1.13 -0.38 -1.42
CA THR A 114 2.24 0.17 -0.64
C THR A 114 3.14 -0.93 -0.07
N HIS A 115 2.56 -1.99 0.49
CA HIS A 115 3.34 -3.15 0.97
C HIS A 115 4.07 -3.87 -0.17
N LEU A 116 3.42 -4.07 -1.31
CA LEU A 116 4.03 -4.78 -2.43
C LEU A 116 5.21 -4.02 -3.01
N VAL A 117 5.08 -2.70 -3.20
CA VAL A 117 6.17 -1.83 -3.67
C VAL A 117 7.32 -1.80 -2.67
N ASP A 118 7.00 -1.70 -1.39
CA ASP A 118 7.98 -1.69 -0.32
C ASP A 118 8.80 -2.99 -0.28
N LEU A 119 8.11 -4.15 -0.34
CA LEU A 119 8.76 -5.45 -0.29
C LEU A 119 9.68 -5.70 -1.50
N VAL A 120 9.27 -5.28 -2.71
CA VAL A 120 10.13 -5.37 -3.90
C VAL A 120 11.43 -4.59 -3.69
N GLN A 121 11.33 -3.37 -3.18
CA GLN A 121 12.52 -2.54 -2.91
C GLN A 121 13.41 -3.18 -1.84
N TRP A 122 12.83 -3.64 -0.76
CA TRP A 122 13.52 -4.22 0.39
C TRP A 122 14.18 -5.58 0.09
N GLU A 123 13.54 -6.40 -0.75
CA GLU A 123 14.05 -7.72 -1.15
C GLU A 123 15.12 -7.63 -2.24
N CYS A 124 14.89 -6.80 -3.26
CA CYS A 124 15.76 -6.75 -4.43
C CYS A 124 16.96 -5.81 -4.26
N PHE A 125 16.84 -4.82 -3.38
CA PHE A 125 17.91 -3.83 -3.13
C PHE A 125 18.17 -3.66 -1.62
N PRO A 126 18.53 -4.75 -0.91
CA PRO A 126 18.72 -4.71 0.53
C PRO A 126 19.82 -3.73 0.92
N GLU A 127 19.59 -2.98 2.00
CA GLU A 127 20.52 -2.00 2.57
C GLU A 127 20.95 -0.87 1.63
N GLN A 128 20.24 -0.67 0.52
CA GLN A 128 20.51 0.38 -0.44
C GLN A 128 19.47 1.50 -0.32
N THR A 129 19.95 2.74 -0.33
CA THR A 129 19.07 3.91 -0.45
C THR A 129 18.59 4.03 -1.89
N LEU A 130 17.29 4.12 -2.08
CA LEU A 130 16.65 4.35 -3.38
C LEU A 130 16.22 5.81 -3.50
N ASP A 131 16.53 6.43 -4.62
CA ASP A 131 16.05 7.76 -4.98
C ASP A 131 14.88 7.60 -5.96
N TYR A 132 13.66 7.77 -5.45
CA TYR A 132 12.45 7.59 -6.25
C TYR A 132 12.40 8.48 -7.52
N THR A 133 13.15 9.57 -7.54
CA THR A 133 13.21 10.48 -8.69
C THR A 133 14.14 10.01 -9.82
N LYS A 134 15.01 9.05 -9.53
CA LYS A 134 16.02 8.55 -10.47
C LYS A 134 15.93 7.04 -10.67
N ASP A 135 15.66 6.31 -9.59
CA ASP A 135 15.72 4.85 -9.59
C ASP A 135 14.41 4.20 -10.06
N ILE A 136 13.29 4.96 -10.07
CA ILE A 136 11.96 4.46 -10.46
C ILE A 136 11.53 5.09 -11.79
N GLU A 137 11.21 4.24 -12.77
CA GLU A 137 10.60 4.62 -14.05
C GLU A 137 9.21 3.97 -14.14
N LEU A 138 8.15 4.75 -13.98
CA LEU A 138 6.78 4.26 -14.13
C LEU A 138 6.48 3.98 -15.61
N ILE A 139 6.07 2.76 -15.92
CA ILE A 139 5.68 2.33 -17.27
C ILE A 139 4.18 2.47 -17.45
N SER A 140 3.40 1.89 -16.55
CA SER A 140 1.94 1.99 -16.57
C SER A 140 1.36 1.80 -15.18
N ALA A 141 0.18 2.39 -14.98
CA ALA A 141 -0.62 2.16 -13.79
C ALA A 141 -2.10 2.13 -14.19
N THR A 142 -2.83 1.15 -13.70
CA THR A 142 -4.27 1.04 -13.88
C THR A 142 -4.96 0.89 -12.54
N ARG A 143 -6.22 1.28 -12.49
CA ARG A 143 -7.09 1.06 -11.32
C ARG A 143 -8.49 0.71 -11.74
N SER A 144 -9.17 -0.08 -10.94
CA SER A 144 -10.59 -0.39 -11.11
C SER A 144 -11.31 -0.48 -9.77
N ALA A 145 -12.62 -0.33 -9.84
CA ALA A 145 -13.46 -0.35 -8.68
C ALA A 145 -14.13 -1.71 -8.47
N THR A 146 -14.47 -2.00 -7.23
CA THR A 146 -15.46 -3.01 -6.86
C THR A 146 -16.77 -2.30 -6.54
N ASP A 147 -17.84 -2.75 -7.19
CA ASP A 147 -19.19 -2.29 -6.92
C ASP A 147 -19.79 -3.16 -5.81
N MET A 148 -20.28 -2.54 -4.74
CA MET A 148 -20.77 -3.18 -3.53
C MET A 148 -22.24 -2.84 -3.30
N THR A 149 -23.06 -3.84 -3.10
CA THR A 149 -24.46 -3.66 -2.71
C THR A 149 -24.59 -3.25 -1.24
N ARG A 150 -25.76 -2.74 -0.87
CA ARG A 150 -26.02 -2.38 0.54
C ARG A 150 -25.95 -3.59 1.47
N SER A 151 -26.36 -4.78 1.02
CA SER A 151 -26.26 -6.01 1.80
C SER A 151 -24.81 -6.47 2.01
N GLU A 152 -23.96 -6.33 1.00
CA GLU A 152 -22.51 -6.62 1.12
C GLU A 152 -21.81 -5.64 2.05
N PHE A 153 -22.15 -4.34 1.92
CA PHE A 153 -21.66 -3.32 2.84
C PHE A 153 -22.03 -3.63 4.30
N ALA A 154 -23.31 -3.97 4.55
CA ALA A 154 -23.78 -4.33 5.89
C ALA A 154 -23.11 -5.62 6.41
N ALA A 155 -22.86 -6.61 5.54
CA ALA A 155 -22.14 -7.82 5.93
C ALA A 155 -20.69 -7.52 6.38
N ILE A 156 -20.02 -6.57 5.72
CA ILE A 156 -18.63 -6.20 5.98
C ILE A 156 -18.49 -5.26 7.18
N THR A 157 -19.37 -4.23 7.26
CA THR A 157 -19.21 -3.13 8.22
C THR A 157 -20.11 -3.24 9.44
N LYS A 158 -21.14 -4.07 9.38
CA LYS A 158 -22.25 -4.15 10.36
C LYS A 158 -23.09 -2.86 10.45
N VAL A 159 -23.07 -2.06 9.38
CA VAL A 159 -23.86 -0.83 9.24
C VAL A 159 -24.87 -1.02 8.10
N ASP A 160 -26.16 -0.88 8.37
CA ASP A 160 -27.24 -1.25 7.43
C ASP A 160 -27.34 -0.29 6.22
N ASN A 161 -26.96 0.97 6.38
CA ASN A 161 -27.08 1.98 5.34
C ASN A 161 -25.74 2.66 5.07
N PHE A 162 -25.53 3.09 3.83
CA PHE A 162 -24.38 3.91 3.51
C PHE A 162 -24.42 5.24 4.26
N PRO A 163 -23.38 5.57 5.06
CA PRO A 163 -23.27 6.87 5.70
C PRO A 163 -23.24 8.02 4.69
N ASP A 164 -23.61 9.21 5.14
CA ASP A 164 -23.71 10.40 4.30
C ASP A 164 -22.39 10.78 3.62
N TYR A 165 -21.27 10.54 4.27
CA TYR A 165 -19.94 10.84 3.70
C TYR A 165 -19.57 9.94 2.49
N LEU A 166 -20.28 8.81 2.29
CA LEU A 166 -20.11 7.93 1.13
C LEU A 166 -20.99 8.30 -0.07
N LYS A 167 -21.85 9.31 0.04
CA LYS A 167 -22.80 9.69 -1.03
C LYS A 167 -22.12 9.93 -2.38
N GLY A 168 -20.92 10.51 -2.38
CA GLY A 168 -20.14 10.77 -3.59
C GLY A 168 -19.67 9.51 -4.34
N ALA A 169 -19.62 8.38 -3.65
CA ALA A 169 -19.21 7.09 -4.21
C ALA A 169 -20.39 6.18 -4.58
N ILE A 170 -21.64 6.62 -4.33
CA ILE A 170 -22.84 5.85 -4.68
C ILE A 170 -23.15 6.04 -6.15
N VAL A 171 -23.30 4.91 -6.85
CA VAL A 171 -23.72 4.83 -8.25
C VAL A 171 -25.01 4.06 -8.36
N LYS A 172 -25.85 4.36 -9.37
CA LYS A 172 -27.13 3.68 -9.61
C LYS A 172 -28.02 3.61 -8.35
N ASP A 173 -28.03 4.69 -7.56
CA ASP A 173 -28.86 4.91 -6.35
C ASP A 173 -28.69 3.92 -5.21
N SER A 174 -27.95 2.82 -5.37
CA SER A 174 -27.89 1.76 -4.36
C SER A 174 -26.59 0.96 -4.34
N ILE A 175 -25.62 1.31 -5.17
CA ILE A 175 -24.34 0.61 -5.29
C ILE A 175 -23.23 1.55 -4.84
N LEU A 176 -22.46 1.12 -3.88
CA LEU A 176 -21.24 1.80 -3.46
C LEU A 176 -20.07 1.35 -4.35
N ARG A 177 -19.43 2.29 -5.02
CA ARG A 177 -18.27 2.05 -5.87
C ARG A 177 -16.99 2.39 -5.11
N VAL A 178 -16.15 1.39 -4.85
CA VAL A 178 -14.89 1.56 -4.12
C VAL A 178 -13.72 1.21 -5.05
N TYR A 179 -12.84 2.18 -5.30
CA TYR A 179 -11.61 1.94 -6.07
C TYR A 179 -10.59 1.20 -5.20
N CYS A 180 -10.43 -0.09 -5.45
CA CYS A 180 -9.64 -0.97 -4.60
C CYS A 180 -8.73 -1.94 -5.36
N ASN A 181 -8.84 -2.01 -6.68
CA ASN A 181 -7.98 -2.84 -7.50
C ASN A 181 -7.01 -1.96 -8.29
N GLY A 182 -5.79 -2.44 -8.51
CA GLY A 182 -4.80 -1.73 -9.31
C GLY A 182 -3.66 -2.63 -9.74
N GLU A 183 -2.99 -2.20 -10.78
CA GLU A 183 -1.77 -2.78 -11.30
C GLU A 183 -0.77 -1.66 -11.58
N ILE A 184 0.47 -1.85 -11.17
CA ILE A 184 1.55 -0.90 -11.39
C ILE A 184 2.71 -1.65 -12.05
N ASN A 185 3.10 -1.21 -13.24
CA ASN A 185 4.28 -1.66 -13.95
C ASN A 185 5.34 -0.57 -13.92
N TYR A 186 6.52 -0.88 -13.42
CA TYR A 186 7.61 0.07 -13.32
C TYR A 186 8.96 -0.63 -13.41
N LYS A 187 10.01 0.15 -13.70
CA LYS A 187 11.38 -0.29 -13.52
C LYS A 187 11.95 0.28 -12.23
N LEU A 188 12.72 -0.53 -11.56
CA LEU A 188 13.55 -0.11 -10.44
C LEU A 188 15.02 -0.34 -10.82
N ARG A 189 15.77 0.75 -11.04
CA ARG A 189 17.15 0.71 -11.55
C ARG A 189 17.31 -0.11 -12.84
N GLY A 190 16.35 0.01 -13.75
CA GLY A 190 16.34 -0.69 -15.04
C GLY A 190 15.79 -2.12 -15.00
N ILE A 191 15.43 -2.64 -13.84
CA ILE A 191 14.82 -3.97 -13.65
C ILE A 191 13.30 -3.82 -13.64
N HIS A 192 12.61 -4.60 -14.50
CA HIS A 192 11.15 -4.66 -14.56
C HIS A 192 10.58 -5.55 -13.50
#